data_86d0c478df32e9fb4ee6b88ac2cb8d78
#
_entry.id   86d0c478df32e9fb4ee6b88ac2cb8d78
#
_cell.length_a   1.000
_cell.length_b   1.000
_cell.length_c   1.000
_cell.angle_alpha   90.00
_cell.angle_beta   90.00
_cell.angle_gamma   90.00
#
_symmetry.space_group_name_H-M   'P 1'
#
loop_
_entity.id
_entity.type
_entity.pdbx_description
1 polymer ?
#
loop_
_entity_poly.entity_id
_entity_poly.type
_entity_poly.pdbx_seq_one_letter_code
_entity_poly.pdbx_strand_id
1 'polypeptide(L)'
;MIRMEEIIGYMATAVYLAGSGIEDLKKHSVPAWWLFQGMAAGMMWRMALLCSGKSDGKEFVMCFLPGAGLLLIKRLSEAVGGGDGIAWIGICMFLGIKTGLIVLAITLGLAFFWSAMLVILKKAGRKSRIPFLTFSLTGFMIWTGSCLFVQQEILM
;
A
#
# COMPACT_ATOMS: atom_id res chain seq x y z
N MET A 1 3.22 -21.48 -8.11
CA MET A 1 3.10 -21.94 -6.71
C MET A 1 3.48 -20.78 -5.80
N ILE A 2 2.52 -20.24 -5.06
CA ILE A 2 2.76 -19.12 -4.13
C ILE A 2 3.58 -19.66 -2.96
N ARG A 3 4.68 -18.98 -2.63
CA ARG A 3 5.53 -19.39 -1.50
C ARG A 3 4.85 -19.01 -0.17
N MET A 4 5.04 -19.83 0.86
CA MET A 4 4.48 -19.58 2.21
C MET A 4 4.80 -18.15 2.71
N GLU A 5 5.98 -17.66 2.40
CA GLU A 5 6.42 -16.31 2.79
C GLU A 5 5.59 -15.21 2.13
N GLU A 6 5.21 -15.41 0.88
CA GLU A 6 4.34 -14.47 0.15
C GLU A 6 2.95 -14.43 0.80
N ILE A 7 2.41 -15.60 1.19
CA ILE A 7 1.12 -15.69 1.88
C ILE A 7 1.16 -14.90 3.20
N ILE A 8 2.22 -15.07 4.00
CA ILE A 8 2.38 -14.33 5.27
C ILE A 8 2.46 -12.82 5.00
N GLY A 9 3.23 -12.40 3.99
CA GLY A 9 3.32 -10.99 3.59
C GLY A 9 1.96 -10.42 3.15
N TYR A 10 1.20 -11.17 2.35
CA TYR A 10 -0.16 -10.76 1.95
C TYR A 10 -1.12 -10.67 3.13
N MET A 11 -1.12 -11.65 4.04
CA MET A 11 -1.94 -11.63 5.24
C MET A 11 -1.61 -10.43 6.15
N ALA A 12 -0.33 -10.20 6.41
CA ALA A 12 0.13 -9.05 7.20
C ALA A 12 -0.30 -7.72 6.56
N THR A 13 -0.14 -7.59 5.24
CA THR A 13 -0.57 -6.41 4.49
C THR A 13 -2.09 -6.21 4.56
N ALA A 14 -2.88 -7.30 4.42
CA ALA A 14 -4.33 -7.24 4.52
C ALA A 14 -4.79 -6.70 5.89
N VAL A 15 -4.23 -7.23 6.97
CA VAL A 15 -4.54 -6.79 8.34
C VAL A 15 -4.14 -5.33 8.56
N TYR A 16 -2.95 -4.95 8.11
CA TYR A 16 -2.45 -3.59 8.24
C TYR A 16 -3.30 -2.57 7.46
N LEU A 17 -3.63 -2.89 6.19
CA LEU A 17 -4.47 -2.03 5.36
C LEU A 17 -5.92 -1.98 5.83
N ALA A 18 -6.47 -3.09 6.32
CA ALA A 18 -7.83 -3.10 6.88
C ALA A 18 -7.92 -2.18 8.11
N GLY A 19 -6.97 -2.28 9.04
CA GLY A 19 -6.92 -1.39 10.20
C GLY A 19 -6.74 0.08 9.80
N SER A 20 -5.79 0.36 8.92
CA SER A 20 -5.51 1.73 8.44
C SER A 20 -6.68 2.31 7.64
N GLY A 21 -7.31 1.51 6.77
CA GLY A 21 -8.43 1.93 5.93
C GLY A 21 -9.69 2.24 6.75
N ILE A 22 -9.99 1.45 7.78
CA ILE A 22 -11.13 1.70 8.68
C ILE A 22 -10.94 3.01 9.47
N GLU A 23 -9.75 3.25 9.99
CA GLU A 23 -9.43 4.50 10.69
C GLU A 23 -9.47 5.71 9.75
N ASP A 24 -8.94 5.55 8.53
CA ASP A 24 -8.95 6.60 7.50
C ASP A 24 -10.37 6.97 7.07
N LEU A 25 -11.27 5.99 6.91
CA LEU A 25 -12.70 6.24 6.63
C LEU A 25 -13.41 6.96 7.76
N LYS A 26 -13.11 6.62 9.02
CA LYS A 26 -13.82 7.18 10.18
C LYS A 26 -13.34 8.58 10.55
N LYS A 27 -12.03 8.80 10.51
CA LYS A 27 -11.39 10.00 11.08
C LYS A 27 -10.67 10.86 10.04
N HIS A 28 -10.58 10.39 8.77
CA HIS A 28 -9.73 10.99 7.72
C HIS A 28 -8.29 11.24 8.19
N SER A 29 -7.83 10.42 9.13
CA SER A 29 -6.49 10.45 9.68
C SER A 29 -6.18 9.13 10.37
N VAL A 30 -5.01 8.56 10.08
CA VAL A 30 -4.53 7.35 10.76
C VAL A 30 -3.52 7.76 11.83
N PRO A 31 -3.62 7.21 13.05
CA PRO A 31 -2.70 7.57 14.11
C PRO A 31 -1.26 7.19 13.74
N ALA A 32 -0.33 8.09 13.99
CA ALA A 32 1.08 7.93 13.60
C ALA A 32 1.71 6.64 14.17
N TRP A 33 1.36 6.27 15.40
CA TRP A 33 1.89 5.06 16.04
C TRP A 33 1.53 3.78 15.26
N TRP A 34 0.31 3.72 14.69
CA TRP A 34 -0.12 2.60 13.85
C TRP A 34 0.70 2.50 12.55
N LEU A 35 0.96 3.65 11.94
CA LEU A 35 1.78 3.73 10.72
C LEU A 35 3.22 3.29 10.98
N PHE A 36 3.80 3.74 12.10
CA PHE A 36 5.15 3.33 12.50
C PHE A 36 5.23 1.85 12.88
N GLN A 37 4.22 1.30 13.54
CA GLN A 37 4.17 -0.14 13.83
C GLN A 37 4.12 -0.98 12.56
N GLY A 38 3.30 -0.62 11.58
CA GLY A 38 3.25 -1.31 10.29
C GLY A 38 4.57 -1.24 9.54
N MET A 39 5.21 -0.07 9.53
CA MET A 39 6.53 0.09 8.93
C MET A 39 7.59 -0.76 9.65
N ALA A 40 7.64 -0.72 10.98
CA ALA A 40 8.61 -1.50 11.77
C ALA A 40 8.41 -3.01 11.59
N ALA A 41 7.16 -3.49 11.63
CA ALA A 41 6.84 -4.89 11.39
C ALA A 41 7.22 -5.33 9.97
N GLY A 42 6.96 -4.51 8.96
CA GLY A 42 7.40 -4.75 7.58
C GLY A 42 8.92 -4.81 7.44
N MET A 43 9.64 -3.89 8.09
CA MET A 43 11.10 -3.91 8.12
C MET A 43 11.64 -5.19 8.77
N MET A 44 11.11 -5.58 9.93
CA MET A 44 11.50 -6.83 10.61
C MET A 44 11.24 -8.05 9.73
N TRP A 45 10.10 -8.11 9.08
CA TRP A 45 9.75 -9.16 8.13
C TRP A 45 10.76 -9.26 6.99
N ARG A 46 11.06 -8.12 6.34
CA ARG A 46 12.00 -8.09 5.22
C ARG A 46 13.44 -8.41 5.66
N MET A 47 13.85 -7.97 6.85
CA MET A 47 15.14 -8.34 7.43
C MET A 47 15.23 -9.85 7.69
N ALA A 48 14.17 -10.49 8.19
CA ALA A 48 14.12 -11.93 8.38
C ALA A 48 14.27 -12.69 7.05
N LEU A 49 13.64 -12.20 5.97
CA LEU A 49 13.81 -12.77 4.62
C LEU A 49 15.23 -12.58 4.09
N LEU A 50 15.85 -11.43 4.36
CA LEU A 50 17.23 -11.15 3.96
C LEU A 50 18.21 -12.07 4.68
N CYS A 51 18.08 -12.23 6.00
CA CYS A 51 18.90 -13.15 6.80
C CYS A 51 18.73 -14.61 6.40
N SER A 52 17.54 -14.99 5.90
CA SER A 52 17.25 -16.34 5.39
C SER A 52 17.73 -16.55 3.95
N GLY A 53 18.39 -15.58 3.31
CA GLY A 53 18.84 -15.64 1.92
C GLY A 53 17.71 -15.66 0.88
N LYS A 54 16.48 -15.27 1.26
CA LYS A 54 15.29 -15.30 0.41
C LYS A 54 14.97 -13.94 -0.25
N SER A 55 15.70 -12.91 0.11
CA SER A 55 15.57 -11.55 -0.44
C SER A 55 16.95 -10.93 -0.60
N ASP A 56 17.08 -10.06 -1.60
CA ASP A 56 18.33 -9.32 -1.83
C ASP A 56 18.35 -8.00 -1.06
N GLY A 57 19.56 -7.60 -0.61
CA GLY A 57 19.74 -6.29 0.03
C GLY A 57 19.35 -5.11 -0.87
N LYS A 58 19.48 -5.25 -2.19
CA LYS A 58 19.01 -4.26 -3.17
C LYS A 58 17.50 -4.11 -3.11
N GLU A 59 16.76 -5.21 -3.01
CA GLU A 59 15.31 -5.21 -2.91
C GLU A 59 14.85 -4.53 -1.61
N PHE A 60 15.55 -4.77 -0.50
CA PHE A 60 15.30 -4.10 0.77
C PHE A 60 15.36 -2.57 0.62
N VAL A 61 16.43 -2.04 0.01
CA VAL A 61 16.58 -0.60 -0.22
C VAL A 61 15.52 -0.07 -1.18
N MET A 62 15.22 -0.80 -2.25
CA MET A 62 14.21 -0.39 -3.23
C MET A 62 12.80 -0.29 -2.65
N CYS A 63 12.45 -1.05 -1.60
CA CYS A 63 11.15 -0.96 -0.94
C CYS A 63 10.88 0.41 -0.28
N PHE A 64 11.92 1.22 -0.03
CA PHE A 64 11.74 2.60 0.46
C PHE A 64 11.31 3.58 -0.64
N LEU A 65 11.63 3.29 -1.92
CA LEU A 65 11.40 4.22 -3.03
C LEU A 65 9.95 4.67 -3.19
N PRO A 66 8.94 3.78 -3.18
CA PRO A 66 7.56 4.20 -3.37
C PRO A 66 7.06 5.14 -2.26
N GLY A 67 7.37 4.81 -1.01
CA GLY A 67 7.01 5.67 0.13
C GLY A 67 7.78 6.98 0.14
N ALA A 68 9.09 6.97 -0.16
CA ALA A 68 9.89 8.17 -0.31
C ALA A 68 9.38 9.07 -1.44
N GLY A 69 8.96 8.48 -2.56
CA GLY A 69 8.33 9.19 -3.67
C GLY A 69 7.04 9.91 -3.24
N LEU A 70 6.16 9.24 -2.49
CA LEU A 70 4.94 9.86 -1.95
C LEU A 70 5.27 10.99 -0.96
N LEU A 71 6.29 10.83 -0.11
CA LEU A 71 6.74 11.88 0.80
C LEU A 71 7.32 13.09 0.06
N LEU A 72 8.01 12.85 -1.06
CA LEU A 72 8.51 13.93 -1.91
C LEU A 72 7.36 14.69 -2.59
N ILE A 73 6.36 13.95 -3.11
CA ILE A 73 5.14 14.56 -3.68
C ILE A 73 4.44 15.41 -2.63
N LYS A 74 4.32 14.93 -1.38
CA LYS A 74 3.77 15.74 -0.28
C LYS A 74 4.54 17.04 -0.08
N ARG A 75 5.87 17.03 -0.18
CA ARG A 75 6.68 18.23 -0.02
C ARG A 75 6.47 19.25 -1.14
N LEU A 76 6.16 18.78 -2.34
CA LEU A 76 5.94 19.60 -3.53
C LEU A 76 4.47 20.05 -3.66
N SER A 77 3.54 19.24 -3.14
CA SER A 77 2.10 19.53 -3.18
C SER A 77 1.44 18.99 -1.91
N GLU A 78 0.43 19.70 -1.39
CA GLU A 78 -0.34 19.24 -0.23
C GLU A 78 -1.38 18.16 -0.58
N ALA A 79 -1.28 17.55 -1.77
CA ALA A 79 -2.26 16.60 -2.28
C ALA A 79 -2.23 15.23 -1.58
N VAL A 80 -1.07 14.84 -1.06
CA VAL A 80 -0.85 13.52 -0.41
C VAL A 80 -0.56 13.72 1.07
N GLY A 81 -1.13 12.89 1.93
CA GLY A 81 -0.87 12.88 3.36
C GLY A 81 0.53 12.32 3.68
N GLY A 82 1.22 12.87 4.69
CA GLY A 82 2.55 12.35 5.08
C GLY A 82 2.49 10.93 5.64
N GLY A 83 1.37 10.56 6.23
CA GLY A 83 1.12 9.21 6.72
C GLY A 83 1.09 8.16 5.61
N ASP A 84 0.61 8.55 4.42
CA ASP A 84 0.50 7.64 3.28
C ASP A 84 1.87 7.14 2.82
N GLY A 85 2.88 8.02 2.78
CA GLY A 85 4.25 7.63 2.43
C GLY A 85 4.86 6.65 3.42
N ILE A 86 4.64 6.85 4.73
CA ILE A 86 5.12 5.93 5.79
C ILE A 86 4.41 4.58 5.68
N ALA A 87 3.10 4.59 5.47
CA ALA A 87 2.32 3.38 5.26
C ALA A 87 2.83 2.57 4.07
N TRP A 88 3.14 3.24 2.96
CA TRP A 88 3.62 2.59 1.74
C TRP A 88 5.02 1.99 1.87
N ILE A 89 5.90 2.55 2.70
CA ILE A 89 7.17 1.89 3.05
C ILE A 89 6.84 0.52 3.70
N GLY A 90 5.96 0.49 4.70
CA GLY A 90 5.56 -0.74 5.37
C GLY A 90 4.94 -1.77 4.42
N ILE A 91 4.02 -1.35 3.56
CA ILE A 91 3.36 -2.21 2.56
C ILE A 91 4.40 -2.83 1.61
N CYS A 92 5.32 -2.02 1.06
CA CYS A 92 6.37 -2.53 0.17
C CYS A 92 7.35 -3.47 0.89
N MET A 93 7.59 -3.29 2.18
CA MET A 93 8.41 -4.22 2.97
C MET A 93 7.74 -5.59 3.12
N PHE A 94 6.42 -5.66 3.27
CA PHE A 94 5.69 -6.92 3.31
C PHE A 94 5.57 -7.57 1.92
N LEU A 95 5.14 -6.83 0.91
CA LEU A 95 4.81 -7.36 -0.43
C LEU A 95 6.02 -7.53 -1.35
N GLY A 96 7.12 -6.82 -1.08
CA GLY A 96 8.21 -6.65 -2.02
C GLY A 96 7.96 -5.51 -3.01
N ILE A 97 9.05 -5.04 -3.64
CA ILE A 97 9.01 -3.86 -4.50
C ILE A 97 8.12 -4.04 -5.73
N LYS A 98 8.17 -5.20 -6.38
CA LYS A 98 7.40 -5.46 -7.62
C LYS A 98 5.90 -5.42 -7.36
N THR A 99 5.43 -6.23 -6.42
CA THR A 99 4.01 -6.28 -6.04
C THR A 99 3.55 -4.96 -5.44
N GLY A 100 4.37 -4.34 -4.59
CA GLY A 100 4.09 -3.03 -4.01
C GLY A 100 3.86 -1.95 -5.09
N LEU A 101 4.71 -1.87 -6.12
CA LEU A 101 4.53 -0.92 -7.22
C LEU A 101 3.26 -1.16 -8.02
N ILE A 102 2.90 -2.42 -8.28
CA ILE A 102 1.65 -2.75 -9.00
C ILE A 102 0.43 -2.31 -8.18
N VAL A 103 0.40 -2.66 -6.90
CA VAL A 103 -0.68 -2.25 -6.00
C VAL A 103 -0.75 -0.72 -5.88
N LEU A 104 0.40 -0.03 -5.82
CA LEU A 104 0.46 1.44 -5.82
C LEU A 104 -0.14 2.02 -7.10
N ALA A 105 0.20 1.49 -8.26
CA ALA A 105 -0.32 1.95 -9.54
C ALA A 105 -1.85 1.79 -9.62
N ILE A 106 -2.38 0.65 -9.16
CA ILE A 106 -3.83 0.41 -9.07
C ILE A 106 -4.48 1.41 -8.11
N THR A 107 -3.89 1.61 -6.94
CA THR A 107 -4.37 2.57 -5.92
C THR A 107 -4.43 3.99 -6.45
N LEU A 108 -3.36 4.45 -7.11
CA LEU A 108 -3.31 5.79 -7.71
C LEU A 108 -4.33 5.94 -8.84
N GLY A 109 -4.51 4.91 -9.65
CA GLY A 109 -5.54 4.88 -10.69
C GLY A 109 -6.94 5.04 -10.09
N LEU A 110 -7.29 4.26 -9.07
CA LEU A 110 -8.58 4.35 -8.39
C LEU A 110 -8.79 5.73 -7.75
N ALA A 111 -7.78 6.25 -7.05
CA ALA A 111 -7.84 7.57 -6.43
C ALA A 111 -8.01 8.68 -7.48
N PHE A 112 -7.32 8.57 -8.63
CA PHE A 112 -7.45 9.51 -9.75
C PHE A 112 -8.87 9.50 -10.33
N PHE A 113 -9.42 8.32 -10.65
CA PHE A 113 -10.78 8.22 -11.18
C PHE A 113 -11.82 8.75 -10.20
N TRP A 114 -11.68 8.44 -8.92
CA TRP A 114 -12.57 8.94 -7.88
C TRP A 114 -12.49 10.47 -7.76
N SER A 115 -11.27 11.00 -7.75
CA SER A 115 -11.04 12.45 -7.70
C SER A 115 -11.65 13.17 -8.91
N ALA A 116 -11.42 12.64 -10.11
CA ALA A 116 -11.98 13.17 -11.35
C ALA A 116 -13.52 13.17 -11.31
N MET A 117 -14.13 12.07 -10.85
CA MET A 117 -15.58 11.97 -10.69
C MET A 117 -16.13 13.04 -9.73
N LEU A 118 -15.46 13.24 -8.58
CA LEU A 118 -15.90 14.26 -7.61
C LEU A 118 -15.81 15.69 -8.18
N VAL A 119 -14.79 15.98 -8.98
CA VAL A 119 -14.63 17.28 -9.66
C VAL A 119 -15.74 17.49 -10.70
N ILE A 120 -16.02 16.49 -11.54
CA ILE A 120 -17.09 16.55 -12.56
C ILE A 120 -18.46 16.77 -11.91
N LEU A 121 -18.73 16.09 -10.78
CA LEU A 121 -19.98 16.23 -10.05
C LEU A 121 -20.07 17.53 -9.23
N LYS A 122 -19.06 18.42 -9.31
CA LYS A 122 -18.95 19.67 -8.52
C LYS A 122 -19.14 19.47 -7.00
N LYS A 123 -18.93 18.23 -6.50
CA LYS A 123 -19.03 17.87 -5.09
C LYS A 123 -17.69 18.00 -4.35
N ALA A 124 -16.58 18.14 -5.06
CA ALA A 124 -15.28 18.32 -4.47
C ALA A 124 -14.98 19.81 -4.28
N GLY A 125 -14.92 20.27 -3.04
CA GLY A 125 -14.22 21.50 -2.71
C GLY A 125 -12.71 21.29 -2.78
N ARG A 126 -11.96 22.38 -3.01
CA ARG A 126 -10.48 22.38 -3.12
C ARG A 126 -9.75 21.77 -1.90
N LYS A 127 -10.47 21.41 -0.82
CA LYS A 127 -9.98 20.85 0.45
C LYS A 127 -10.55 19.48 0.80
N SER A 128 -11.24 18.78 -0.12
CA SER A 128 -11.76 17.44 0.21
C SER A 128 -10.59 16.45 0.32
N ARG A 129 -10.35 15.94 1.53
CA ARG A 129 -9.36 14.87 1.75
C ARG A 129 -9.90 13.57 1.21
N ILE A 130 -9.13 12.92 0.36
CA ILE A 130 -9.45 11.61 -0.20
C ILE A 130 -8.85 10.55 0.73
N PRO A 131 -9.62 9.53 1.15
CA PRO A 131 -9.11 8.46 2.03
C PRO A 131 -8.19 7.53 1.24
N PHE A 132 -6.92 7.90 1.11
CA PHE A 132 -5.95 7.23 0.24
C PHE A 132 -5.68 5.78 0.68
N LEU A 133 -5.60 5.51 1.98
CA LEU A 133 -5.36 4.16 2.50
C LEU A 133 -6.55 3.21 2.28
N THR A 134 -7.76 3.75 2.18
CA THR A 134 -8.94 2.96 1.77
C THR A 134 -8.83 2.52 0.31
N PHE A 135 -8.37 3.40 -0.58
CA PHE A 135 -8.10 3.02 -1.97
C PHE A 135 -6.93 2.03 -2.08
N SER A 136 -5.95 2.14 -1.18
CA SER A 136 -4.86 1.16 -1.10
C SER A 136 -5.36 -0.24 -0.72
N LEU A 137 -6.30 -0.32 0.21
CA LEU A 137 -6.96 -1.59 0.55
C LEU A 137 -7.72 -2.16 -0.65
N THR A 138 -8.50 -1.33 -1.34
CA THR A 138 -9.26 -1.76 -2.52
C THR A 138 -8.31 -2.22 -3.64
N GLY A 139 -7.25 -1.48 -3.92
CA GLY A 139 -6.23 -1.84 -4.92
C GLY A 139 -5.52 -3.15 -4.58
N PHE A 140 -5.22 -3.37 -3.31
CA PHE A 140 -4.64 -4.61 -2.83
C PHE A 140 -5.61 -5.80 -2.99
N MET A 141 -6.89 -5.62 -2.68
CA MET A 141 -7.93 -6.66 -2.87
C MET A 141 -8.10 -7.02 -4.36
N ILE A 142 -8.10 -6.03 -5.25
CA ILE A 142 -8.19 -6.26 -6.70
C ILE A 142 -6.97 -7.07 -7.17
N TRP A 143 -5.77 -6.69 -6.74
CA TRP A 143 -4.55 -7.41 -7.11
C TRP A 143 -4.55 -8.85 -6.62
N THR A 144 -4.84 -9.08 -5.33
CA THR A 144 -4.87 -10.43 -4.75
C THR A 144 -5.96 -11.29 -5.39
N GLY A 145 -7.15 -10.73 -5.64
CA GLY A 145 -8.23 -11.41 -6.35
C GLY A 145 -7.82 -11.83 -7.76
N SER A 146 -7.17 -10.94 -8.51
CA SER A 146 -6.67 -11.23 -9.85
C SER A 146 -5.62 -12.36 -9.85
N CYS A 147 -4.71 -12.35 -8.88
CA CYS A 147 -3.69 -13.41 -8.75
C CYS A 147 -4.33 -14.77 -8.46
N LEU A 148 -5.34 -14.82 -7.58
CA LEU A 148 -6.05 -16.07 -7.24
C LEU A 148 -6.83 -16.59 -8.46
N PHE A 149 -7.47 -15.70 -9.23
CA PHE A 149 -8.24 -16.08 -10.41
C PHE A 149 -7.35 -16.69 -11.51
N VAL A 150 -6.23 -16.02 -11.82
CA VAL A 150 -5.26 -16.53 -12.80
C VAL A 150 -4.65 -17.86 -12.38
N GLN A 151 -4.40 -18.05 -11.08
CA GLN A 151 -3.86 -19.32 -10.58
C GLN A 151 -4.87 -20.47 -10.68
N GLN A 152 -6.16 -20.18 -10.56
CA GLN A 152 -7.23 -21.16 -10.71
C GLN A 152 -7.40 -21.61 -12.17
N GLU A 153 -7.24 -20.71 -13.15
CA GLU A 153 -7.29 -21.06 -14.58
C GLU A 153 -6.09 -21.91 -15.05
N ILE A 154 -4.93 -21.74 -14.43
CA ILE A 154 -3.74 -22.54 -14.76
C ILE A 154 -3.83 -23.97 -14.22
N LEU A 155 -4.66 -24.22 -13.20
CA LEU A 155 -4.83 -25.52 -12.55
C LEU A 155 -6.00 -26.34 -13.14
N MET A 156 -6.84 -25.77 -14.00
CA MET A 156 -7.89 -26.46 -14.78
C MET A 156 -7.41 -26.79 -16.18
#